data_b2fbd24c29155f415945d186890a000c
#
_entry.id   b2fbd24c29155f415945d186890a000c
#
_cell.length_a   1.000
_cell.length_b   1.000
_cell.length_c   1.000
_cell.angle_alpha   90.00
_cell.angle_beta   90.00
_cell.angle_gamma   90.00
#
_symmetry.space_group_name_H-M   'P 1'
#
loop_
_entity.id
_entity.type
_entity.pdbx_description
1 polymer ?
#
loop_
_entity_poly.entity_id
_entity_poly.type
_entity_poly.pdbx_seq_one_letter_code
_entity_poly.pdbx_strand_id
1 'polypeptide(L)'
;MASIIYMTDFAEAYARGLLLGIARYAESVGEAWNICRLPLSIRDRFGIKAVVEYAYTHHADAVIGQFNPQDDVSLFTKQGILVLAQDFKSPFTDIPNIRGEYRKSGEMAADYFINKGFRNFGFYGVKHVNWSEDRRKGFLDVISSKVPGYSFYDMEMLKSDMWNYDVEGTAKWLESLPKPVAILACDDNHAYDVIDFG
;
A
#
# COMPACT_ATOMS: atom_id res chain seq x y z
N MET A 1 -8.10 -10.69 -27.83
CA MET A 1 -6.94 -10.26 -27.03
C MET A 1 -7.43 -9.11 -26.15
N ALA A 2 -7.49 -9.32 -24.83
CA ALA A 2 -7.98 -8.29 -23.92
C ALA A 2 -6.96 -7.16 -23.77
N SER A 3 -7.45 -5.91 -23.71
CA SER A 3 -6.65 -4.70 -23.48
C SER A 3 -6.88 -4.19 -22.07
N ILE A 4 -5.82 -4.18 -21.26
CA ILE A 4 -5.88 -3.82 -19.84
C ILE A 4 -5.00 -2.60 -19.59
N ILE A 5 -5.55 -1.58 -18.96
CA ILE A 5 -4.75 -0.47 -18.43
C ILE A 5 -4.38 -0.80 -17.00
N TYR A 6 -3.10 -0.74 -16.69
CA TYR A 6 -2.58 -0.85 -15.34
C TYR A 6 -2.05 0.51 -14.88
N MET A 7 -2.79 1.13 -13.94
CA MET A 7 -2.51 2.48 -13.43
C MET A 7 -1.99 2.43 -11.99
N THR A 8 -0.70 2.69 -11.82
CA THR A 8 -0.03 2.61 -10.52
C THR A 8 1.25 3.45 -10.49
N ASP A 9 1.88 3.53 -9.33
CA ASP A 9 3.26 4.00 -9.21
C ASP A 9 4.23 2.84 -9.52
N PHE A 10 4.86 2.88 -10.68
CA PHE A 10 5.80 1.84 -11.12
C PHE A 10 7.17 1.89 -10.43
N ALA A 11 7.45 2.90 -9.62
CA ALA A 11 8.62 2.92 -8.75
C ALA A 11 8.50 1.89 -7.62
N GLU A 12 7.29 1.59 -7.19
CA GLU A 12 6.99 0.63 -6.14
C GLU A 12 7.29 -0.83 -6.55
N ALA A 13 8.00 -1.57 -5.69
CA ALA A 13 8.29 -2.99 -5.91
C ALA A 13 7.00 -3.83 -5.96
N TYR A 14 6.03 -3.48 -5.11
CA TYR A 14 4.71 -4.12 -5.08
C TYR A 14 3.99 -3.99 -6.43
N ALA A 15 3.98 -2.79 -7.02
CA ALA A 15 3.33 -2.54 -8.31
C ALA A 15 3.96 -3.35 -9.44
N ARG A 16 5.29 -3.46 -9.46
CA ARG A 16 6.01 -4.29 -10.44
C ARG A 16 5.74 -5.78 -10.24
N GLY A 17 5.67 -6.22 -8.97
CA GLY A 17 5.31 -7.60 -8.62
C GLY A 17 3.90 -7.98 -9.06
N LEU A 18 2.93 -7.07 -8.87
CA LEU A 18 1.56 -7.28 -9.31
C LEU A 18 1.45 -7.34 -10.85
N LEU A 19 2.14 -6.45 -11.56
CA LEU A 19 2.22 -6.49 -13.03
C LEU A 19 2.75 -7.85 -13.54
N LEU A 20 3.81 -8.35 -12.91
CA LEU A 20 4.36 -9.66 -13.25
C LEU A 20 3.35 -10.79 -12.96
N GLY A 21 2.61 -10.70 -11.85
CA GLY A 21 1.55 -11.63 -11.50
C GLY A 21 0.42 -11.66 -12.53
N ILE A 22 -0.03 -10.47 -12.98
CA ILE A 22 -1.04 -10.33 -14.04
C ILE A 22 -0.57 -10.99 -15.34
N ALA A 23 0.68 -10.72 -15.76
CA ALA A 23 1.24 -11.30 -16.97
C ALA A 23 1.35 -12.84 -16.90
N ARG A 24 1.83 -13.37 -15.77
CA ARG A 24 1.92 -14.82 -15.54
C ARG A 24 0.54 -15.49 -15.52
N TYR A 25 -0.46 -14.83 -14.96
CA TYR A 25 -1.81 -15.36 -14.97
C TYR A 25 -2.35 -15.45 -16.40
N ALA A 26 -2.22 -14.38 -17.20
CA ALA A 26 -2.63 -14.38 -18.60
C ALA A 26 -1.97 -15.53 -19.38
N GLU A 27 -0.67 -15.73 -19.21
CA GLU A 27 0.07 -16.85 -19.80
C GLU A 27 -0.46 -18.22 -19.35
N SER A 28 -0.75 -18.37 -18.06
CA SER A 28 -1.22 -19.64 -17.48
C SER A 28 -2.59 -20.07 -17.98
N VAL A 29 -3.44 -19.12 -18.39
CA VAL A 29 -4.76 -19.40 -18.96
C VAL A 29 -4.76 -19.41 -20.51
N GLY A 30 -3.58 -19.26 -21.12
CA GLY A 30 -3.42 -19.27 -22.58
C GLY A 30 -3.98 -18.04 -23.28
N GLU A 31 -4.16 -16.93 -22.54
CA GLU A 31 -4.74 -15.69 -23.06
C GLU A 31 -3.65 -14.66 -23.37
N ALA A 32 -3.77 -14.01 -24.52
CA ALA A 32 -2.91 -12.88 -24.86
C ALA A 32 -3.56 -11.57 -24.38
N TRP A 33 -3.01 -10.97 -23.32
CA TRP A 33 -3.44 -9.68 -22.81
C TRP A 33 -2.45 -8.58 -23.21
N ASN A 34 -3.00 -7.48 -23.71
CA ASN A 34 -2.22 -6.26 -23.93
C ASN A 34 -2.28 -5.40 -22.66
N ILE A 35 -1.17 -5.23 -21.96
CA ILE A 35 -1.12 -4.45 -20.71
C ILE A 35 -0.46 -3.11 -20.98
N CYS A 36 -1.26 -2.05 -20.98
CA CYS A 36 -0.81 -0.67 -21.09
C CYS A 36 -0.53 -0.10 -19.68
N ARG A 37 0.70 0.36 -19.43
CA ARG A 37 1.08 0.99 -18.17
C ARG A 37 0.72 2.48 -18.19
N LEU A 38 -0.07 2.93 -17.21
CA LEU A 38 -0.46 4.32 -17.06
C LEU A 38 0.06 4.85 -15.70
N PRO A 39 0.98 5.84 -15.69
CA PRO A 39 1.48 6.42 -14.44
C PRO A 39 0.36 7.14 -13.67
N LEU A 40 0.39 7.07 -12.34
CA LEU A 40 -0.57 7.78 -11.46
C LEU A 40 -0.59 9.28 -11.70
N SER A 41 0.53 9.87 -12.10
CA SER A 41 0.64 11.30 -12.39
C SER A 41 -0.36 11.78 -13.45
N ILE A 42 -0.83 10.91 -14.34
CA ILE A 42 -1.89 11.27 -15.31
C ILE A 42 -3.21 11.52 -14.58
N ARG A 43 -3.62 10.62 -13.67
CA ARG A 43 -4.80 10.83 -12.83
C ARG A 43 -4.65 12.05 -11.93
N ASP A 44 -3.49 12.21 -11.29
CA ASP A 44 -3.26 13.28 -10.32
C ASP A 44 -3.26 14.67 -10.98
N ARG A 45 -2.76 14.74 -12.22
CA ARG A 45 -2.71 16.00 -12.98
C ARG A 45 -4.00 16.34 -13.73
N PHE A 46 -4.66 15.34 -14.31
CA PHE A 46 -5.78 15.57 -15.23
C PHE A 46 -7.12 15.04 -14.70
N GLY A 47 -7.09 14.39 -13.54
CA GLY A 47 -8.26 13.79 -12.90
C GLY A 47 -8.73 12.47 -13.51
N ILE A 48 -9.68 11.81 -12.83
CA ILE A 48 -10.16 10.48 -13.23
C ILE A 48 -10.86 10.49 -14.60
N LYS A 49 -11.53 11.58 -14.97
CA LYS A 49 -12.20 11.70 -16.26
C LYS A 49 -11.24 11.56 -17.44
N ALA A 50 -10.04 12.12 -17.34
CA ALA A 50 -9.02 11.97 -18.38
C ALA A 50 -8.54 10.51 -18.50
N VAL A 51 -8.48 9.77 -17.41
CA VAL A 51 -8.14 8.34 -17.41
C VAL A 51 -9.27 7.53 -18.07
N VAL A 52 -10.52 7.86 -17.80
CA VAL A 52 -11.69 7.22 -18.44
C VAL A 52 -11.67 7.46 -19.96
N GLU A 53 -11.45 8.70 -20.38
CA GLU A 53 -11.37 9.06 -21.80
C GLU A 53 -10.20 8.34 -22.49
N TYR A 54 -9.04 8.29 -21.84
CA TYR A 54 -7.89 7.54 -22.33
C TYR A 54 -8.24 6.06 -22.50
N ALA A 55 -8.86 5.43 -21.49
CA ALA A 55 -9.24 4.03 -21.52
C ALA A 55 -10.23 3.74 -22.65
N TYR A 56 -11.24 4.58 -22.81
CA TYR A 56 -12.23 4.47 -23.89
C TYR A 56 -11.61 4.60 -25.28
N THR A 57 -10.77 5.64 -25.49
CA THR A 57 -10.12 5.90 -26.78
C THR A 57 -9.14 4.78 -27.18
N HIS A 58 -8.52 4.11 -26.20
CA HIS A 58 -7.62 2.99 -26.45
C HIS A 58 -8.30 1.62 -26.40
N HIS A 59 -9.64 1.61 -26.42
CA HIS A 59 -10.46 0.38 -26.42
C HIS A 59 -10.05 -0.59 -25.30
N ALA A 60 -9.86 -0.05 -24.08
CA ALA A 60 -9.54 -0.88 -22.94
C ALA A 60 -10.77 -1.69 -22.49
N ASP A 61 -10.58 -2.99 -22.27
CA ASP A 61 -11.60 -3.87 -21.71
C ASP A 61 -11.65 -3.73 -20.16
N ALA A 62 -10.51 -3.43 -19.55
CA ALA A 62 -10.41 -3.29 -18.11
C ALA A 62 -9.35 -2.26 -17.68
N VAL A 63 -9.56 -1.72 -16.48
CA VAL A 63 -8.59 -0.89 -15.75
C VAL A 63 -8.32 -1.53 -14.40
N ILE A 64 -7.05 -1.84 -14.13
CA ILE A 64 -6.57 -2.22 -12.81
C ILE A 64 -5.77 -1.04 -12.29
N GLY A 65 -6.12 -0.47 -11.11
CA GLY A 65 -5.41 0.73 -10.72
C GLY A 65 -5.63 1.20 -9.28
N GLN A 66 -4.75 2.10 -8.88
CA GLN A 66 -4.87 2.84 -7.63
C GLN A 66 -5.77 4.04 -7.82
N PHE A 67 -6.90 4.08 -7.13
CA PHE A 67 -7.86 5.17 -7.18
C PHE A 67 -7.93 5.88 -5.84
N ASN A 68 -8.19 7.20 -5.87
CA ASN A 68 -8.53 7.93 -4.65
C ASN A 68 -9.98 7.63 -4.24
N PRO A 69 -10.33 7.71 -2.95
CA PRO A 69 -11.69 7.46 -2.48
C PRO A 69 -12.76 8.35 -3.12
N GLN A 70 -12.36 9.54 -3.58
CA GLN A 70 -13.24 10.50 -4.26
C GLN A 70 -13.34 10.31 -5.77
N ASP A 71 -12.56 9.38 -6.36
CA ASP A 71 -12.63 9.12 -7.81
C ASP A 71 -13.95 8.41 -8.14
N ASP A 72 -14.71 8.96 -9.08
CA ASP A 72 -15.93 8.32 -9.58
C ASP A 72 -15.57 7.18 -10.55
N VAL A 73 -15.30 6.01 -9.98
CA VAL A 73 -14.96 4.81 -10.75
C VAL A 73 -16.13 4.28 -11.58
N SER A 74 -17.38 4.72 -11.30
CA SER A 74 -18.56 4.35 -12.09
C SER A 74 -18.48 4.88 -13.52
N LEU A 75 -17.67 5.89 -13.78
CA LEU A 75 -17.46 6.42 -15.12
C LEU A 75 -16.87 5.39 -16.08
N PHE A 76 -16.05 4.45 -15.61
CA PHE A 76 -15.53 3.36 -16.43
C PHE A 76 -16.63 2.35 -16.77
N THR A 77 -17.38 1.91 -15.76
CA THR A 77 -18.45 0.92 -15.97
C THR A 77 -19.56 1.43 -16.87
N LYS A 78 -19.83 2.74 -16.86
CA LYS A 78 -20.76 3.39 -17.82
C LYS A 78 -20.27 3.31 -19.27
N GLN A 79 -18.98 3.13 -19.49
CA GLN A 79 -18.37 2.92 -20.80
C GLN A 79 -18.16 1.43 -21.13
N GLY A 80 -18.66 0.52 -20.30
CA GLY A 80 -18.46 -0.91 -20.47
C GLY A 80 -17.07 -1.42 -20.08
N ILE A 81 -16.25 -0.61 -19.40
CA ILE A 81 -14.90 -0.94 -18.99
C ILE A 81 -14.93 -1.54 -17.58
N LEU A 82 -14.36 -2.73 -17.40
CA LEU A 82 -14.24 -3.36 -16.10
C LEU A 82 -13.23 -2.60 -15.23
N VAL A 83 -13.52 -2.51 -13.93
CA VAL A 83 -12.61 -1.82 -12.98
C VAL A 83 -12.26 -2.75 -11.84
N LEU A 84 -10.97 -2.78 -11.52
CA LEU A 84 -10.42 -3.49 -10.38
C LEU A 84 -9.52 -2.52 -9.59
N ALA A 85 -9.90 -2.21 -8.36
CA ALA A 85 -9.10 -1.32 -7.53
C ALA A 85 -7.90 -2.07 -6.94
N GLN A 86 -6.71 -1.54 -7.18
CA GLN A 86 -5.53 -1.91 -6.41
C GLN A 86 -5.53 -1.09 -5.11
N ASP A 87 -5.23 -1.75 -4.01
CA ASP A 87 -5.22 -1.14 -2.68
C ASP A 87 -4.31 0.10 -2.63
N PHE A 88 -4.87 1.20 -2.19
CA PHE A 88 -4.16 2.47 -2.10
C PHE A 88 -4.47 3.20 -0.77
N LYS A 89 -5.61 3.84 -0.64
CA LYS A 89 -6.00 4.57 0.58
C LYS A 89 -7.06 3.83 1.38
N SER A 90 -8.13 3.46 0.72
CA SER A 90 -9.26 2.74 1.29
C SER A 90 -9.93 1.88 0.21
N PRO A 91 -10.53 0.73 0.59
CA PRO A 91 -11.21 -0.11 -0.37
C PRO A 91 -12.47 0.57 -0.90
N PHE A 92 -12.83 0.25 -2.13
CA PHE A 92 -14.11 0.59 -2.73
C PHE A 92 -15.16 -0.45 -2.35
N THR A 93 -16.42 -0.03 -2.19
CA THR A 93 -17.55 -0.92 -1.90
C THR A 93 -18.20 -1.47 -3.16
N ASP A 94 -18.10 -0.72 -4.27
CA ASP A 94 -18.90 -0.93 -5.48
C ASP A 94 -18.14 -1.65 -6.59
N ILE A 95 -16.84 -1.84 -6.41
CA ILE A 95 -15.97 -2.55 -7.35
C ILE A 95 -15.05 -3.55 -6.62
N PRO A 96 -14.57 -4.59 -7.29
CA PRO A 96 -13.59 -5.51 -6.72
C PRO A 96 -12.30 -4.80 -6.33
N ASN A 97 -11.66 -5.30 -5.25
CA ASN A 97 -10.39 -4.76 -4.75
C ASN A 97 -9.33 -5.86 -4.68
N ILE A 98 -8.12 -5.54 -5.10
CA ILE A 98 -6.93 -6.36 -4.82
C ILE A 98 -6.28 -5.80 -3.56
N ARG A 99 -6.21 -6.60 -2.52
CA ARG A 99 -5.66 -6.21 -1.21
C ARG A 99 -4.67 -7.24 -0.69
N GLY A 100 -3.71 -6.77 0.11
CA GLY A 100 -2.85 -7.65 0.89
C GLY A 100 -3.47 -8.00 2.25
N GLU A 101 -2.99 -9.08 2.85
CA GLU A 101 -3.30 -9.51 4.22
C GLU A 101 -2.50 -8.66 5.25
N TYR A 102 -2.69 -7.33 5.22
CA TYR A 102 -1.84 -6.38 5.96
C TYR A 102 -1.91 -6.55 7.46
N ARG A 103 -3.11 -6.80 8.01
CA ARG A 103 -3.28 -7.10 9.43
C ARG A 103 -2.47 -8.32 9.83
N LYS A 104 -2.56 -9.39 9.05
CA LYS A 104 -1.83 -10.64 9.30
C LYS A 104 -0.31 -10.45 9.23
N SER A 105 0.18 -9.62 8.31
CA SER A 105 1.62 -9.31 8.26
C SER A 105 2.09 -8.57 9.52
N GLY A 106 1.28 -7.68 10.08
CA GLY A 106 1.52 -7.06 11.38
C GLY A 106 1.54 -8.07 12.53
N GLU A 107 0.57 -8.99 12.55
CA GLU A 107 0.50 -10.08 13.54
C GLU A 107 1.75 -10.97 13.49
N MET A 108 2.20 -11.35 12.28
CA MET A 108 3.41 -12.15 12.09
C MET A 108 4.67 -11.42 12.57
N ALA A 109 4.79 -10.13 12.32
CA ALA A 109 5.92 -9.32 12.79
C ALA A 109 5.94 -9.25 14.32
N ALA A 110 4.78 -9.07 14.96
CA ALA A 110 4.68 -9.08 16.42
C ALA A 110 5.14 -10.41 17.00
N ASP A 111 4.66 -11.53 16.49
CA ASP A 111 5.07 -12.86 16.93
C ASP A 111 6.57 -13.08 16.76
N TYR A 112 7.14 -12.65 15.65
CA TYR A 112 8.58 -12.73 15.42
C TYR A 112 9.38 -11.96 16.48
N PHE A 113 9.02 -10.72 16.77
CA PHE A 113 9.73 -9.90 17.75
C PHE A 113 9.51 -10.40 19.19
N ILE A 114 8.33 -10.86 19.54
CA ILE A 114 8.04 -11.47 20.85
C ILE A 114 8.91 -12.71 21.06
N ASN A 115 9.02 -13.56 20.04
CA ASN A 115 9.86 -14.77 20.08
C ASN A 115 11.36 -14.43 20.19
N LYS A 116 11.80 -13.25 19.75
CA LYS A 116 13.15 -12.71 19.98
C LYS A 116 13.35 -12.10 21.35
N GLY A 117 12.32 -12.02 22.18
CA GLY A 117 12.39 -11.54 23.56
C GLY A 117 12.20 -10.04 23.73
N PHE A 118 11.81 -9.29 22.70
CA PHE A 118 11.54 -7.86 22.83
C PHE A 118 10.35 -7.57 23.73
N ARG A 119 10.40 -6.42 24.41
CA ARG A 119 9.35 -5.89 25.30
C ARG A 119 8.97 -4.46 24.95
N ASN A 120 9.85 -3.73 24.28
CA ASN A 120 9.59 -2.41 23.75
C ASN A 120 9.38 -2.54 22.24
N PHE A 121 8.31 -1.94 21.73
CA PHE A 121 7.91 -2.05 20.34
C PHE A 121 7.63 -0.67 19.78
N GLY A 122 8.04 -0.44 18.55
CA GLY A 122 7.75 0.77 17.78
C GLY A 122 7.01 0.45 16.50
N PHE A 123 6.17 1.38 16.07
CA PHE A 123 5.57 1.37 14.75
C PHE A 123 5.89 2.69 14.04
N TYR A 124 6.45 2.57 12.84
CA TYR A 124 6.75 3.70 11.98
C TYR A 124 5.88 3.62 10.72
N GLY A 125 4.92 4.53 10.58
CA GLY A 125 3.88 4.38 9.58
C GLY A 125 3.29 5.65 9.02
N VAL A 126 2.25 5.50 8.22
CA VAL A 126 1.53 6.59 7.54
C VAL A 126 0.08 6.59 7.97
N LYS A 127 -0.43 7.75 8.41
CA LYS A 127 -1.84 7.95 8.80
C LYS A 127 -2.77 7.95 7.59
N HIS A 128 -4.00 7.52 7.83
CA HIS A 128 -5.08 7.55 6.84
C HIS A 128 -4.80 6.72 5.58
N VAL A 129 -4.01 5.66 5.76
CA VAL A 129 -3.69 4.69 4.72
C VAL A 129 -3.96 3.29 5.25
N ASN A 130 -4.94 2.61 4.70
CA ASN A 130 -5.43 1.33 5.22
C ASN A 130 -4.35 0.27 5.42
N TRP A 131 -3.45 0.12 4.45
CA TRP A 131 -2.43 -0.92 4.55
C TRP A 131 -1.41 -0.64 5.68
N SER A 132 -1.17 0.64 6.04
CA SER A 132 -0.37 1.01 7.19
C SER A 132 -1.13 0.78 8.49
N GLU A 133 -2.37 1.27 8.57
CA GLU A 133 -3.22 1.13 9.76
C GLU A 133 -3.55 -0.33 10.09
N ASP A 134 -3.83 -1.16 9.09
CA ASP A 134 -4.10 -2.59 9.27
C ASP A 134 -2.85 -3.32 9.81
N ARG A 135 -1.64 -3.02 9.29
CA ARG A 135 -0.40 -3.59 9.84
C ARG A 135 -0.17 -3.17 11.28
N ARG A 136 -0.33 -1.88 11.57
CA ARG A 136 -0.22 -1.35 12.93
C ARG A 136 -1.18 -2.05 13.88
N LYS A 137 -2.43 -2.17 13.48
CA LYS A 137 -3.47 -2.81 14.30
C LYS A 137 -3.15 -4.27 14.58
N GLY A 138 -2.79 -5.05 13.55
CA GLY A 138 -2.39 -6.44 13.73
C GLY A 138 -1.18 -6.59 14.66
N PHE A 139 -0.20 -5.71 14.50
CA PHE A 139 1.01 -5.67 15.33
C PHE A 139 0.68 -5.40 16.81
N LEU A 140 -0.08 -4.34 17.07
CA LEU A 140 -0.45 -3.95 18.43
C LEU A 140 -1.38 -4.95 19.12
N ASP A 141 -2.35 -5.53 18.41
CA ASP A 141 -3.29 -6.49 18.98
C ASP A 141 -2.59 -7.75 19.53
N VAL A 142 -1.59 -8.26 18.80
CA VAL A 142 -0.81 -9.42 19.25
C VAL A 142 0.09 -9.06 20.44
N ILE A 143 0.79 -7.91 20.37
CA ILE A 143 1.63 -7.45 21.47
C ILE A 143 0.82 -7.28 22.75
N SER A 144 -0.31 -6.58 22.67
CA SER A 144 -1.17 -6.30 23.84
C SER A 144 -1.74 -7.57 24.46
N SER A 145 -2.01 -8.60 23.65
CA SER A 145 -2.55 -9.86 24.13
C SER A 145 -1.50 -10.81 24.73
N LYS A 146 -0.24 -10.74 24.27
CA LYS A 146 0.79 -11.73 24.61
C LYS A 146 1.88 -11.21 25.54
N VAL A 147 2.07 -9.89 25.66
CA VAL A 147 3.20 -9.30 26.39
C VAL A 147 2.70 -8.43 27.54
N PRO A 148 2.58 -8.95 28.77
CA PRO A 148 2.27 -8.11 29.92
C PRO A 148 3.32 -7.03 30.15
N GLY A 149 2.88 -5.78 30.39
CA GLY A 149 3.77 -4.65 30.66
C GLY A 149 4.61 -4.18 29.45
N TYR A 150 4.11 -4.45 28.23
CA TYR A 150 4.76 -3.94 27.01
C TYR A 150 4.77 -2.41 26.96
N SER A 151 5.73 -1.86 26.22
CA SER A 151 5.76 -0.46 25.83
C SER A 151 5.59 -0.35 24.32
N PHE A 152 4.77 0.60 23.87
CA PHE A 152 4.47 0.80 22.45
C PHE A 152 4.61 2.26 22.08
N TYR A 153 5.34 2.53 21.01
CA TYR A 153 5.72 3.86 20.56
C TYR A 153 5.35 4.02 19.08
N ASP A 154 4.45 4.94 18.81
CA ASP A 154 4.03 5.24 17.45
C ASP A 154 4.77 6.45 16.88
N MET A 155 5.17 6.33 15.63
CA MET A 155 5.46 7.47 14.76
C MET A 155 4.72 7.29 13.46
N GLU A 156 3.70 8.11 13.25
CA GLU A 156 2.89 8.05 12.03
C GLU A 156 2.93 9.40 11.32
N MET A 157 3.44 9.38 10.11
CA MET A 157 3.48 10.56 9.24
C MET A 157 2.14 10.82 8.57
N LEU A 158 1.83 12.08 8.29
CA LEU A 158 0.72 12.43 7.41
C LEU A 158 1.08 12.07 5.97
N LYS A 159 0.10 11.60 5.20
CA LYS A 159 0.33 11.18 3.81
C LYS A 159 0.87 12.27 2.90
N SER A 160 0.55 13.54 3.16
CA SER A 160 1.12 14.70 2.45
C SER A 160 2.63 14.76 2.54
N ASP A 161 3.19 14.10 3.55
CA ASP A 161 4.61 14.15 3.90
C ASP A 161 5.37 12.90 3.44
N MET A 162 4.73 11.98 2.70
CA MET A 162 5.35 10.73 2.20
C MET A 162 6.65 10.93 1.42
N TRP A 163 6.89 12.13 0.90
CA TRP A 163 8.10 12.50 0.18
C TRP A 163 8.93 13.59 0.88
N ASN A 164 8.42 14.12 1.99
CA ASN A 164 9.13 15.02 2.87
C ASN A 164 9.61 14.23 4.07
N TYR A 165 10.82 13.72 3.97
CA TYR A 165 11.48 13.01 5.06
C TYR A 165 11.72 13.99 6.20
N ASP A 166 11.00 13.83 7.30
CA ASP A 166 11.33 14.51 8.56
C ASP A 166 12.50 13.74 9.24
N VAL A 167 13.67 13.91 8.66
CA VAL A 167 14.90 13.25 9.14
C VAL A 167 15.14 13.56 10.61
N GLU A 168 15.03 14.85 11.00
CA GLU A 168 15.30 15.30 12.36
C GLU A 168 14.26 14.76 13.35
N GLY A 169 12.98 14.79 13.00
CA GLY A 169 11.90 14.24 13.83
C GLY A 169 12.03 12.73 14.00
N THR A 170 12.35 12.02 12.92
CA THR A 170 12.54 10.57 12.94
C THR A 170 13.76 10.19 13.80
N ALA A 171 14.90 10.85 13.64
CA ALA A 171 16.09 10.61 14.45
C ALA A 171 15.81 10.87 15.93
N LYS A 172 15.19 12.00 16.28
CA LYS A 172 14.82 12.31 17.69
C LYS A 172 13.88 11.27 18.28
N TRP A 173 12.89 10.80 17.49
CA TRP A 173 12.00 9.74 17.94
C TRP A 173 12.78 8.46 18.21
N LEU A 174 13.65 8.02 17.30
CA LEU A 174 14.46 6.82 17.45
C LEU A 174 15.41 6.91 18.66
N GLU A 175 16.01 8.06 18.89
CA GLU A 175 16.87 8.31 20.08
C GLU A 175 16.07 8.23 21.39
N SER A 176 14.82 8.68 21.39
CA SER A 176 13.97 8.68 22.59
C SER A 176 13.49 7.30 23.02
N LEU A 177 13.56 6.30 22.13
CA LEU A 177 13.05 4.96 22.40
C LEU A 177 13.94 4.19 23.38
N PRO A 178 13.37 3.46 24.37
CA PRO A 178 14.13 2.59 25.25
C PRO A 178 14.73 1.43 24.46
N LYS A 179 15.98 1.12 24.71
CA LYS A 179 16.71 0.04 24.04
C LYS A 179 16.76 -1.22 24.93
N PRO A 180 16.66 -2.42 24.38
CA PRO A 180 16.40 -2.71 22.97
C PRO A 180 14.93 -2.49 22.60
N VAL A 181 14.67 -2.02 21.38
CA VAL A 181 13.33 -1.83 20.81
C VAL A 181 13.22 -2.56 19.46
N ALA A 182 12.08 -3.18 19.21
CA ALA A 182 11.76 -3.74 17.91
C ALA A 182 10.80 -2.81 17.16
N ILE A 183 11.16 -2.38 15.98
CA ILE A 183 10.38 -1.44 15.18
C ILE A 183 9.82 -2.14 13.94
N LEU A 184 8.51 -2.06 13.75
CA LEU A 184 7.85 -2.42 12.50
C LEU A 184 7.60 -1.15 11.68
N ALA A 185 8.23 -1.04 10.52
CA ALA A 185 7.88 -0.03 9.54
C ALA A 185 6.71 -0.50 8.66
N CYS A 186 5.90 0.44 8.20
CA CYS A 186 4.69 0.10 7.43
C CYS A 186 4.98 -0.47 6.04
N ASP A 187 6.14 -0.17 5.45
CA ASP A 187 6.67 -0.74 4.20
C ASP A 187 8.20 -0.64 4.14
N ASP A 188 8.77 -1.11 3.02
CA ASP A 188 10.22 -1.16 2.83
C ASP A 188 10.86 0.23 2.76
N ASN A 189 10.21 1.21 2.14
CA ASN A 189 10.74 2.57 2.04
C ASN A 189 10.87 3.20 3.43
N HIS A 190 9.82 3.07 4.25
CA HIS A 190 9.84 3.54 5.64
C HIS A 190 10.80 2.74 6.53
N ALA A 191 11.07 1.48 6.19
CA ALA A 191 12.10 0.71 6.88
C ALA A 191 13.50 1.25 6.60
N TYR A 192 13.78 1.71 5.36
CA TYR A 192 15.02 2.40 5.03
C TYR A 192 15.18 3.69 5.83
N ASP A 193 14.12 4.49 5.98
CA ASP A 193 14.18 5.71 6.79
C ASP A 193 14.61 5.40 8.25
N VAL A 194 14.03 4.35 8.84
CA VAL A 194 14.38 3.92 10.20
C VAL A 194 15.84 3.46 10.30
N ILE A 195 16.37 2.82 9.26
CA ILE A 195 17.77 2.35 9.21
C ILE A 195 18.75 3.51 8.98
N ASP A 196 18.39 4.42 8.08
CA ASP A 196 19.28 5.51 7.69
C ASP A 196 19.36 6.63 8.73
N PHE A 197 18.32 6.79 9.56
CA PHE A 197 18.24 7.87 10.56
C PHE A 197 18.42 7.39 12.00
N GLY A 198 18.55 6.08 12.25
CA GLY A 198 18.80 5.45 13.55
C GLY A 198 20.21 4.96 13.70
#